data_894715faf7607f187afc80122f8e9637
#
_entry.id   894715faf7607f187afc80122f8e9637
#
_cell.length_a   1.000
_cell.length_b   1.000
_cell.length_c   1.000
_cell.angle_alpha   90.00
_cell.angle_beta   90.00
_cell.angle_gamma   90.00
#
_symmetry.space_group_name_H-M   'P 1'
#
loop_
_entity.id
_entity.type
_entity.pdbx_description
1 polymer ?
#
loop_
_entity_poly.entity_id
_entity_poly.type
_entity_poly.pdbx_seq_one_letter_code
_entity_poly.pdbx_strand_id
1 'polypeptide(L)'
;MFCMKIRVATYNIHKGVSSIRAEPRVLALKQAIGLFNADVVFLQEVQGKHDLKAAKYGAEQLGQKHWPAAAQHEYFAGESRHLHAAYGMNAVYDHGHHGNALLSAFPIANMANHDVSDHAYEQRGILHCVLNTEHGLVHCYVVHLGLFEAGRRRQTQALISAVRESAPDGEPVIIAGDFNDWRNTLSGELRNALGVVEAFDELGTNASLDGIMRTLRRKASMKATINPARTFPSALPFFRLDRIYVRGFKVESAEVMHGSLWAKLSDHAPIVASLTLG
;
A
#
# COMPACT_ATOMS: atom_id res chain seq x y z
N MET A 1 19.78 20.46 10.74
CA MET A 1 19.59 19.47 9.68
C MET A 1 18.08 19.26 9.56
N PHE A 2 17.45 19.69 8.46
CA PHE A 2 16.00 19.48 8.29
C PHE A 2 15.79 18.01 7.94
N CYS A 3 15.09 17.29 8.78
CA CYS A 3 14.78 15.89 8.59
C CYS A 3 13.56 15.77 7.66
N MET A 4 13.66 15.02 6.57
CA MET A 4 12.54 14.81 5.64
C MET A 4 11.40 14.08 6.34
N LYS A 5 10.21 14.66 6.29
CA LYS A 5 8.98 13.98 6.67
C LYS A 5 8.22 13.56 5.42
N ILE A 6 7.79 12.33 5.39
CA ILE A 6 7.00 11.76 4.30
C ILE A 6 5.76 11.05 4.87
N ARG A 7 4.62 11.32 4.29
CA ARG A 7 3.38 10.61 4.62
C ARG A 7 3.04 9.63 3.52
N VAL A 8 2.83 8.38 3.87
CA VAL A 8 2.60 7.29 2.92
C VAL A 8 1.28 6.59 3.22
N ALA A 9 0.64 6.05 2.19
CA ALA A 9 -0.57 5.25 2.34
C ALA A 9 -0.49 3.97 1.51
N THR A 10 -1.14 2.90 1.97
CA THR A 10 -1.39 1.71 1.14
C THR A 10 -2.87 1.37 1.12
N TYR A 11 -3.37 0.97 -0.05
CA TYR A 11 -4.78 0.65 -0.23
C TYR A 11 -5.02 -0.34 -1.38
N ASN A 12 -5.56 -1.51 -1.08
CA ASN A 12 -6.14 -2.39 -2.08
C ASN A 12 -7.53 -1.84 -2.46
N ILE A 13 -7.68 -1.40 -3.71
CA ILE A 13 -8.88 -0.68 -4.19
C ILE A 13 -9.93 -1.58 -4.84
N HIS A 14 -9.77 -2.90 -4.74
CA HIS A 14 -10.73 -3.87 -5.27
C HIS A 14 -11.16 -3.57 -6.73
N LYS A 15 -10.19 -3.31 -7.62
CA LYS A 15 -10.39 -2.98 -9.04
C LYS A 15 -11.28 -1.75 -9.31
N GLY A 16 -11.43 -0.88 -8.30
CA GLY A 16 -12.26 0.31 -8.40
C GLY A 16 -13.77 0.03 -8.42
N VAL A 17 -14.21 -1.09 -7.83
CA VAL A 17 -15.62 -1.48 -7.73
C VAL A 17 -16.02 -1.82 -6.31
N SER A 18 -17.31 -1.69 -6.00
CA SER A 18 -17.85 -2.15 -4.72
C SER A 18 -17.81 -3.69 -4.61
N SER A 19 -17.47 -4.20 -3.43
CA SER A 19 -17.31 -5.62 -3.14
C SER A 19 -18.60 -6.45 -3.34
N ILE A 20 -19.79 -5.87 -3.16
CA ILE A 20 -21.05 -6.62 -3.22
C ILE A 20 -21.67 -6.60 -4.63
N ARG A 21 -21.69 -5.43 -5.31
CA ARG A 21 -22.42 -5.26 -6.58
C ARG A 21 -21.53 -5.06 -7.79
N ALA A 22 -20.20 -5.04 -7.61
CA ALA A 22 -19.21 -4.73 -8.63
C ALA A 22 -19.50 -3.41 -9.40
N GLU A 23 -20.20 -2.46 -8.75
CA GLU A 23 -20.47 -1.14 -9.30
C GLU A 23 -19.23 -0.25 -9.21
N PRO A 24 -18.97 0.59 -10.23
CA PRO A 24 -17.84 1.53 -10.21
C PRO A 24 -17.84 2.43 -8.96
N ARG A 25 -16.65 2.63 -8.41
CA ARG A 25 -16.36 3.54 -7.28
C ARG A 25 -15.17 4.46 -7.58
N VAL A 26 -14.75 4.54 -8.85
CA VAL A 26 -13.47 5.18 -9.23
C VAL A 26 -13.43 6.65 -8.85
N LEU A 27 -14.52 7.40 -9.07
CA LEU A 27 -14.61 8.82 -8.67
C LEU A 27 -14.53 8.96 -7.12
N ALA A 28 -15.30 8.14 -6.40
CA ALA A 28 -15.28 8.19 -4.93
C ALA A 28 -13.93 7.75 -4.35
N LEU A 29 -13.24 6.80 -5.00
CA LEU A 29 -11.87 6.41 -4.65
C LEU A 29 -10.89 7.56 -4.88
N LYS A 30 -10.98 8.30 -6.01
CA LYS A 30 -10.14 9.49 -6.26
C LYS A 30 -10.28 10.51 -5.13
N GLN A 31 -11.51 10.81 -4.72
CA GLN A 31 -11.79 11.71 -3.61
C GLN A 31 -11.24 11.18 -2.27
N ALA A 32 -11.42 9.89 -2.01
CA ALA A 32 -10.95 9.25 -0.78
C ALA A 32 -9.42 9.17 -0.70
N ILE A 33 -8.71 8.93 -1.80
CA ILE A 33 -7.25 8.98 -1.87
C ILE A 33 -6.74 10.37 -1.48
N GLY A 34 -7.43 11.44 -1.86
CA GLY A 34 -7.11 12.80 -1.42
C GLY A 34 -7.16 13.00 0.08
N LEU A 35 -8.02 12.25 0.81
CA LEU A 35 -8.13 12.33 2.27
C LEU A 35 -6.92 11.75 3.01
N PHE A 36 -6.10 10.91 2.37
CA PHE A 36 -4.87 10.41 2.98
C PHE A 36 -3.88 11.53 3.29
N ASN A 37 -3.94 12.63 2.53
CA ASN A 37 -2.94 13.69 2.57
C ASN A 37 -1.50 13.11 2.53
N ALA A 38 -1.34 12.01 1.79
CA ALA A 38 -0.09 11.29 1.65
C ALA A 38 0.76 11.87 0.51
N ASP A 39 2.08 11.75 0.63
CA ASP A 39 3.02 12.11 -0.43
C ASP A 39 3.21 10.96 -1.42
N VAL A 40 3.07 9.72 -0.93
CA VAL A 40 3.17 8.51 -1.74
C VAL A 40 2.04 7.55 -1.39
N VAL A 41 1.36 7.01 -2.41
CA VAL A 41 0.26 6.06 -2.25
C VAL A 41 0.57 4.77 -3.02
N PHE A 42 0.55 3.66 -2.30
CA PHE A 42 0.77 2.30 -2.80
C PHE A 42 -0.59 1.64 -3.03
N LEU A 43 -0.94 1.38 -4.28
CA LEU A 43 -2.26 0.86 -4.65
C LEU A 43 -2.15 -0.56 -5.21
N GLN A 44 -3.08 -1.43 -4.79
CA GLN A 44 -3.21 -2.78 -5.28
C GLN A 44 -4.56 -2.97 -5.98
N GLU A 45 -4.63 -3.94 -6.87
CA GLU A 45 -5.80 -4.20 -7.73
C GLU A 45 -6.22 -2.99 -8.57
N VAL A 46 -5.26 -2.23 -9.07
CA VAL A 46 -5.52 -1.07 -9.93
C VAL A 46 -5.83 -1.53 -11.35
N GLN A 47 -6.96 -1.10 -11.90
CA GLN A 47 -7.39 -1.43 -13.25
C GLN A 47 -6.67 -0.53 -14.27
N GLY A 48 -5.85 -1.13 -15.13
CA GLY A 48 -5.23 -0.41 -16.23
C GLY A 48 -6.20 -0.24 -17.41
N LYS A 49 -6.87 -1.32 -17.81
CA LYS A 49 -7.88 -1.32 -18.87
C LYS A 49 -9.03 -2.27 -18.54
N HIS A 50 -10.25 -1.91 -18.93
CA HIS A 50 -11.40 -2.81 -18.81
C HIS A 50 -12.50 -2.44 -19.80
N ASP A 51 -12.47 -3.02 -21.00
CA ASP A 51 -13.32 -2.66 -22.12
C ASP A 51 -14.82 -2.79 -21.81
N LEU A 52 -15.24 -3.85 -21.13
CA LEU A 52 -16.65 -4.05 -20.78
C LEU A 52 -17.19 -3.01 -19.80
N LYS A 53 -16.37 -2.57 -18.84
CA LYS A 53 -16.78 -1.49 -17.91
C LYS A 53 -16.74 -0.14 -18.59
N ALA A 54 -15.76 0.13 -19.43
CA ALA A 54 -15.69 1.33 -20.23
C ALA A 54 -16.92 1.45 -21.15
N ALA A 55 -17.31 0.38 -21.83
CA ALA A 55 -18.51 0.35 -22.66
C ALA A 55 -19.80 0.57 -21.85
N LYS A 56 -19.91 -0.03 -20.66
CA LYS A 56 -21.13 0.05 -19.84
C LYS A 56 -21.27 1.35 -19.06
N TYR A 57 -20.15 1.92 -18.56
CA TYR A 57 -20.14 3.02 -17.59
C TYR A 57 -19.29 4.22 -18.05
N GLY A 58 -18.79 4.21 -19.29
CA GLY A 58 -17.95 5.29 -19.83
C GLY A 58 -18.68 6.58 -20.19
N ALA A 59 -20.03 6.55 -20.27
CA ALA A 59 -20.81 7.74 -20.60
C ALA A 59 -20.79 8.75 -19.43
N GLU A 60 -20.54 10.03 -19.73
CA GLU A 60 -20.46 11.12 -18.75
C GLU A 60 -21.70 11.29 -17.85
N GLN A 61 -22.85 10.81 -18.30
CA GLN A 61 -24.14 10.96 -17.63
C GLN A 61 -24.34 10.05 -16.40
N LEU A 62 -23.41 9.12 -16.12
CA LEU A 62 -23.57 8.13 -15.06
C LEU A 62 -23.10 8.60 -13.67
N GLY A 63 -22.66 9.86 -13.54
CA GLY A 63 -22.28 10.45 -12.25
C GLY A 63 -21.26 9.60 -11.47
N GLN A 64 -21.58 9.24 -10.24
CA GLN A 64 -20.66 8.48 -9.38
C GLN A 64 -20.33 7.06 -9.86
N LYS A 65 -21.11 6.50 -10.81
CA LYS A 65 -20.84 5.19 -11.42
C LYS A 65 -20.02 5.31 -12.70
N HIS A 66 -19.47 6.48 -12.99
CA HIS A 66 -18.62 6.71 -14.13
C HIS A 66 -17.36 5.84 -14.09
N TRP A 67 -16.99 5.27 -15.25
CA TRP A 67 -15.73 4.59 -15.48
C TRP A 67 -14.85 5.46 -16.38
N PRO A 68 -13.67 5.93 -15.91
CA PRO A 68 -12.84 6.82 -16.71
C PRO A 68 -12.29 6.12 -17.96
N ALA A 69 -12.08 6.89 -19.03
CA ALA A 69 -11.43 6.40 -20.24
C ALA A 69 -9.92 6.14 -20.00
N ALA A 70 -9.30 6.93 -19.14
CA ALA A 70 -7.92 6.74 -18.72
C ALA A 70 -7.79 5.55 -17.77
N ALA A 71 -6.60 4.98 -17.68
CA ALA A 71 -6.26 3.99 -16.66
C ALA A 71 -6.47 4.57 -15.25
N GLN A 72 -6.86 3.73 -14.28
CA GLN A 72 -7.18 4.23 -12.93
C GLN A 72 -6.02 4.98 -12.27
N HIS A 73 -4.77 4.51 -12.43
CA HIS A 73 -3.60 5.20 -11.86
C HIS A 73 -3.39 6.59 -12.45
N GLU A 74 -3.60 6.77 -13.75
CA GLU A 74 -3.54 8.09 -14.42
C GLU A 74 -4.69 8.98 -13.94
N TYR A 75 -5.89 8.42 -13.85
CA TYR A 75 -7.08 9.15 -13.38
C TYR A 75 -6.94 9.63 -11.93
N PHE A 76 -6.28 8.86 -11.06
CA PHE A 76 -6.04 9.24 -9.68
C PHE A 76 -4.93 10.29 -9.54
N ALA A 77 -3.91 10.27 -10.41
CA ALA A 77 -2.79 11.20 -10.38
C ALA A 77 -3.14 12.62 -10.89
N GLY A 78 -3.84 12.74 -11.97
CA GLY A 78 -3.91 13.93 -12.85
C GLY A 78 -4.24 15.30 -12.23
N GLU A 79 -5.05 15.39 -11.16
CA GLU A 79 -5.46 16.67 -10.53
C GLU A 79 -5.21 16.68 -9.01
N SER A 80 -4.40 15.75 -8.53
CA SER A 80 -4.12 15.58 -7.12
C SER A 80 -2.73 16.10 -6.75
N ARG A 81 -2.36 16.01 -5.48
CA ARG A 81 -1.01 16.21 -4.98
C ARG A 81 0.02 15.31 -5.69
N HIS A 82 -0.42 14.17 -6.23
CA HIS A 82 0.42 13.18 -6.89
C HIS A 82 0.53 13.49 -8.38
N LEU A 83 1.60 14.17 -8.76
CA LEU A 83 1.89 14.53 -10.14
C LEU A 83 2.51 13.39 -10.95
N HIS A 84 2.99 12.34 -10.26
CA HIS A 84 3.68 11.21 -10.86
C HIS A 84 2.95 9.91 -10.52
N ALA A 85 2.83 9.02 -11.51
CA ALA A 85 2.26 7.69 -11.32
C ALA A 85 3.10 6.64 -12.04
N ALA A 86 3.22 5.47 -11.44
CA ALA A 86 3.77 4.26 -12.05
C ALA A 86 2.76 3.12 -11.94
N TYR A 87 2.77 2.22 -12.93
CA TYR A 87 1.87 1.08 -12.99
C TYR A 87 2.60 -0.18 -13.42
N GLY A 88 2.47 -1.24 -12.63
CA GLY A 88 2.93 -2.58 -12.93
C GLY A 88 1.76 -3.48 -13.28
N MET A 89 1.65 -3.87 -14.56
CA MET A 89 0.63 -4.80 -15.03
C MET A 89 0.95 -6.21 -14.54
N ASN A 90 0.02 -6.84 -13.85
CA ASN A 90 0.20 -8.18 -13.30
C ASN A 90 -0.74 -9.19 -13.98
N ALA A 91 -2.04 -9.03 -13.82
CA ALA A 91 -3.05 -9.96 -14.36
C ALA A 91 -3.67 -9.43 -15.65
N VAL A 92 -3.63 -10.26 -16.70
CA VAL A 92 -4.19 -9.96 -18.02
C VAL A 92 -5.30 -10.95 -18.34
N TYR A 93 -6.40 -10.44 -18.91
CA TYR A 93 -7.57 -11.21 -19.33
C TYR A 93 -8.18 -10.58 -20.59
N ASP A 94 -9.08 -11.27 -21.29
CA ASP A 94 -9.57 -10.91 -22.62
C ASP A 94 -10.09 -9.47 -22.78
N HIS A 95 -10.63 -8.88 -21.71
CA HIS A 95 -11.24 -7.55 -21.74
C HIS A 95 -10.49 -6.51 -20.91
N GLY A 96 -9.26 -6.80 -20.50
CA GLY A 96 -8.43 -5.82 -19.77
C GLY A 96 -7.31 -6.43 -18.93
N HIS A 97 -6.79 -5.62 -18.02
CA HIS A 97 -5.71 -5.99 -17.12
C HIS A 97 -5.75 -5.17 -15.83
N HIS A 98 -5.21 -5.71 -14.77
CA HIS A 98 -5.01 -4.99 -13.52
C HIS A 98 -3.65 -5.31 -12.90
N GLY A 99 -3.23 -4.50 -11.93
CA GLY A 99 -1.94 -4.66 -11.28
C GLY A 99 -1.75 -3.76 -10.08
N ASN A 100 -0.51 -3.41 -9.82
CA ASN A 100 -0.11 -2.51 -8.76
C ASN A 100 0.17 -1.11 -9.32
N ALA A 101 -0.03 -0.06 -8.52
CA ALA A 101 0.36 1.29 -8.89
C ALA A 101 0.98 2.04 -7.71
N LEU A 102 1.85 2.99 -8.04
CA LEU A 102 2.38 3.98 -7.11
C LEU A 102 1.97 5.37 -7.60
N LEU A 103 1.38 6.18 -6.71
CA LEU A 103 1.19 7.60 -6.93
C LEU A 103 2.18 8.36 -6.06
N SER A 104 2.83 9.41 -6.61
CA SER A 104 3.88 10.13 -5.90
C SER A 104 3.82 11.63 -6.14
N ALA A 105 4.03 12.40 -5.07
CA ALA A 105 4.33 13.83 -5.15
C ALA A 105 5.77 14.09 -5.64
N PHE A 106 6.65 13.09 -5.51
CA PHE A 106 8.04 13.17 -5.94
C PHE A 106 8.23 12.57 -7.34
N PRO A 107 9.17 13.07 -8.15
CA PRO A 107 9.51 12.45 -9.42
C PRO A 107 9.92 10.98 -9.26
N ILE A 108 9.44 10.14 -10.17
CA ILE A 108 9.83 8.73 -10.26
C ILE A 108 11.02 8.65 -11.21
N ALA A 109 12.22 8.42 -10.67
CA ALA A 109 13.46 8.36 -11.43
C ALA A 109 13.61 7.04 -12.20
N ASN A 110 13.09 5.94 -11.64
CA ASN A 110 13.13 4.62 -12.28
C ASN A 110 11.96 3.77 -11.81
N MET A 111 11.54 2.81 -12.65
CA MET A 111 10.55 1.81 -12.29
C MET A 111 10.86 0.46 -12.94
N ALA A 112 10.52 -0.62 -12.22
CA ALA A 112 10.54 -1.98 -12.72
C ALA A 112 9.35 -2.76 -12.15
N ASN A 113 8.75 -3.64 -12.94
CA ASN A 113 7.71 -4.55 -12.45
C ASN A 113 8.24 -5.99 -12.55
N HIS A 114 8.47 -6.63 -11.41
CA HIS A 114 8.98 -7.99 -11.35
C HIS A 114 7.80 -8.97 -11.32
N ASP A 115 7.71 -9.84 -12.32
CA ASP A 115 6.72 -10.93 -12.31
C ASP A 115 7.11 -11.95 -11.24
N VAL A 116 6.22 -12.17 -10.29
CA VAL A 116 6.34 -13.14 -9.21
C VAL A 116 5.17 -14.11 -9.18
N SER A 117 4.52 -14.29 -10.33
CA SER A 117 3.39 -15.21 -10.50
C SER A 117 3.81 -16.63 -10.14
N ASP A 118 2.99 -17.29 -9.32
CA ASP A 118 3.26 -18.68 -8.91
C ASP A 118 2.64 -19.70 -9.90
N HIS A 119 1.50 -19.35 -10.47
CA HIS A 119 0.81 -20.13 -11.48
C HIS A 119 -0.12 -19.24 -12.33
N ALA A 120 -0.58 -19.77 -13.47
CA ALA A 120 -1.36 -19.01 -14.47
C ALA A 120 -2.64 -18.33 -13.92
N TYR A 121 -3.23 -18.87 -12.86
CA TYR A 121 -4.47 -18.33 -12.27
C TYR A 121 -4.22 -17.31 -11.16
N GLU A 122 -2.99 -17.12 -10.72
CA GLU A 122 -2.62 -16.15 -9.67
C GLU A 122 -1.41 -15.33 -10.13
N GLN A 123 -1.69 -14.40 -11.05
CA GLN A 123 -0.69 -13.49 -11.58
C GLN A 123 -0.40 -12.38 -10.56
N ARG A 124 0.86 -12.24 -10.17
CA ARG A 124 1.34 -11.29 -9.16
C ARG A 124 2.60 -10.59 -9.63
N GLY A 125 2.78 -9.36 -9.20
CA GLY A 125 3.98 -8.58 -9.50
C GLY A 125 4.42 -7.75 -8.30
N ILE A 126 5.69 -7.40 -8.28
CA ILE A 126 6.27 -6.43 -7.37
C ILE A 126 6.64 -5.20 -8.19
N LEU A 127 5.91 -4.10 -7.99
CA LEU A 127 6.24 -2.84 -8.64
C LEU A 127 7.27 -2.10 -7.80
N HIS A 128 8.50 -2.00 -8.29
CA HIS A 128 9.57 -1.20 -7.71
C HIS A 128 9.62 0.16 -8.39
N CYS A 129 9.64 1.23 -7.59
CA CYS A 129 9.81 2.62 -8.03
C CYS A 129 10.92 3.28 -7.20
N VAL A 130 11.78 4.04 -7.86
CA VAL A 130 12.81 4.87 -7.22
C VAL A 130 12.34 6.31 -7.26
N LEU A 131 12.09 6.90 -6.11
CA LEU A 131 11.67 8.29 -5.99
C LEU A 131 12.88 9.20 -5.81
N ASN A 132 12.92 10.30 -6.54
CA ASN A 132 13.93 11.34 -6.39
C ASN A 132 13.40 12.42 -5.44
N THR A 133 13.93 12.47 -4.23
CA THR A 133 13.57 13.46 -3.21
C THR A 133 14.69 14.45 -2.97
N GLU A 134 14.40 15.58 -2.32
CA GLU A 134 15.42 16.56 -1.93
C GLU A 134 16.50 16.00 -0.98
N HIS A 135 16.22 14.84 -0.36
CA HIS A 135 17.12 14.17 0.60
C HIS A 135 17.76 12.89 0.05
N GLY A 136 17.64 12.64 -1.24
CA GLY A 136 18.19 11.47 -1.92
C GLY A 136 17.11 10.53 -2.45
N LEU A 137 17.55 9.35 -2.86
CA LEU A 137 16.68 8.34 -3.44
C LEU A 137 15.90 7.58 -2.35
N VAL A 138 14.66 7.25 -2.65
CA VAL A 138 13.81 6.38 -1.80
C VAL A 138 13.27 5.25 -2.66
N HIS A 139 13.55 4.02 -2.25
CA HIS A 139 13.07 2.82 -2.94
C HIS A 139 11.70 2.41 -2.43
N CYS A 140 10.72 2.37 -3.29
CA CYS A 140 9.33 2.02 -2.99
C CYS A 140 8.93 0.73 -3.69
N TYR A 141 8.41 -0.26 -2.94
CA TYR A 141 7.94 -1.53 -3.49
C TYR A 141 6.46 -1.71 -3.18
N VAL A 142 5.63 -1.76 -4.24
CA VAL A 142 4.21 -2.07 -4.12
C VAL A 142 4.03 -3.56 -4.28
N VAL A 143 3.42 -4.21 -3.29
CA VAL A 143 3.22 -5.66 -3.27
C VAL A 143 1.75 -6.03 -3.19
N HIS A 144 1.38 -7.12 -3.84
CA HIS A 144 0.13 -7.84 -3.63
C HIS A 144 0.44 -9.33 -3.77
N LEU A 145 0.65 -9.99 -2.63
CA LEU A 145 1.07 -11.39 -2.59
C LEU A 145 -0.11 -12.35 -2.78
N GLY A 146 0.21 -13.59 -3.08
CA GLY A 146 -0.77 -14.64 -3.34
C GLY A 146 -1.51 -15.13 -2.10
N LEU A 147 -2.64 -15.80 -2.32
CA LEU A 147 -3.50 -16.34 -1.26
C LEU A 147 -2.92 -17.59 -0.59
N PHE A 148 -2.11 -18.37 -1.31
CA PHE A 148 -1.56 -19.63 -0.81
C PHE A 148 -0.20 -19.43 -0.13
N GLU A 149 0.00 -20.05 1.03
CA GLU A 149 1.20 -19.87 1.85
C GLU A 149 2.49 -20.20 1.10
N ALA A 150 2.51 -21.32 0.34
CA ALA A 150 3.69 -21.72 -0.42
C ALA A 150 4.06 -20.69 -1.50
N GLY A 151 3.07 -20.16 -2.25
CA GLY A 151 3.26 -19.08 -3.21
C GLY A 151 3.76 -17.81 -2.54
N ARG A 152 3.14 -17.38 -1.44
CA ARG A 152 3.58 -16.20 -0.68
C ARG A 152 5.03 -16.30 -0.22
N ARG A 153 5.49 -17.47 0.23
CA ARG A 153 6.89 -17.67 0.62
C ARG A 153 7.83 -17.47 -0.56
N ARG A 154 7.54 -18.05 -1.74
CA ARG A 154 8.35 -17.85 -2.96
C ARG A 154 8.36 -16.39 -3.38
N GLN A 155 7.20 -15.73 -3.36
CA GLN A 155 7.05 -14.32 -3.69
C GLN A 155 7.78 -13.41 -2.69
N THR A 156 7.81 -13.77 -1.42
CA THR A 156 8.59 -13.07 -0.38
C THR A 156 10.10 -13.21 -0.63
N GLN A 157 10.58 -14.39 -1.02
CA GLN A 157 11.98 -14.58 -1.40
C GLN A 157 12.33 -13.73 -2.64
N ALA A 158 11.46 -13.69 -3.64
CA ALA A 158 11.65 -12.83 -4.81
C ALA A 158 11.68 -11.33 -4.44
N LEU A 159 10.81 -10.89 -3.51
CA LEU A 159 10.85 -9.53 -2.97
C LEU A 159 12.17 -9.23 -2.27
N ILE A 160 12.66 -10.15 -1.42
CA ILE A 160 13.95 -10.01 -0.72
C ILE A 160 15.09 -9.88 -1.74
N SER A 161 15.11 -10.71 -2.77
CA SER A 161 16.12 -10.64 -3.84
C SER A 161 16.04 -9.30 -4.58
N ALA A 162 14.84 -8.89 -5.01
CA ALA A 162 14.64 -7.62 -5.71
C ALA A 162 15.11 -6.40 -4.89
N VAL A 163 14.82 -6.39 -3.58
CA VAL A 163 15.28 -5.30 -2.70
C VAL A 163 16.80 -5.30 -2.55
N ARG A 164 17.43 -6.46 -2.35
CA ARG A 164 18.90 -6.57 -2.23
C ARG A 164 19.64 -6.18 -3.49
N GLU A 165 19.06 -6.48 -4.65
CA GLU A 165 19.67 -6.19 -5.95
C GLU A 165 19.54 -4.71 -6.33
N SER A 166 18.43 -4.05 -5.95
CA SER A 166 18.11 -2.71 -6.46
C SER A 166 18.21 -1.59 -5.42
N ALA A 167 18.20 -1.90 -4.12
CA ALA A 167 18.32 -0.91 -3.05
C ALA A 167 19.61 -1.17 -2.24
N PRO A 168 20.69 -0.42 -2.48
CA PRO A 168 21.94 -0.54 -1.72
C PRO A 168 21.74 -0.50 -0.21
N ASP A 169 22.69 -1.10 0.51
CA ASP A 169 22.68 -1.08 1.97
C ASP A 169 22.72 0.36 2.50
N GLY A 170 21.80 0.64 3.42
CA GLY A 170 21.65 1.97 4.00
C GLY A 170 20.70 2.91 3.24
N GLU A 171 20.31 2.62 1.99
CA GLU A 171 19.32 3.43 1.30
C GLU A 171 17.91 3.22 1.89
N PRO A 172 17.10 4.30 1.92
CA PRO A 172 15.75 4.25 2.43
C PRO A 172 14.84 3.36 1.57
N VAL A 173 14.10 2.47 2.23
CA VAL A 173 13.17 1.52 1.58
C VAL A 173 11.79 1.62 2.23
N ILE A 174 10.74 1.61 1.40
CA ILE A 174 9.35 1.47 1.81
C ILE A 174 8.74 0.32 1.02
N ILE A 175 8.27 -0.72 1.70
CA ILE A 175 7.54 -1.84 1.11
C ILE A 175 6.12 -1.78 1.65
N ALA A 176 5.13 -1.59 0.78
CA ALA A 176 3.75 -1.47 1.23
C ALA A 176 2.78 -2.19 0.29
N GLY A 177 1.70 -2.71 0.86
CA GLY A 177 0.68 -3.39 0.10
C GLY A 177 -0.07 -4.47 0.85
N ASP A 178 -0.74 -5.31 0.07
CA ASP A 178 -1.48 -6.47 0.53
C ASP A 178 -0.57 -7.71 0.54
N PHE A 179 -0.19 -8.14 1.73
CA PHE A 179 0.66 -9.31 1.93
C PHE A 179 -0.12 -10.63 2.00
N ASN A 180 -1.45 -10.57 2.11
CA ASN A 180 -2.31 -11.75 2.30
C ASN A 180 -1.84 -12.69 3.45
N ASP A 181 -1.05 -12.16 4.39
CA ASP A 181 -0.42 -12.91 5.50
C ASP A 181 -1.17 -12.71 6.83
N TRP A 182 -2.36 -13.29 6.93
CA TRP A 182 -3.20 -13.19 8.14
C TRP A 182 -2.59 -13.83 9.38
N ARG A 183 -1.61 -14.75 9.22
CA ARG A 183 -0.91 -15.43 10.32
C ARG A 183 0.36 -14.73 10.77
N ASN A 184 0.77 -13.67 10.08
CA ASN A 184 2.02 -12.94 10.34
C ASN A 184 3.27 -13.82 10.25
N THR A 185 3.34 -14.69 9.25
CA THR A 185 4.44 -15.64 9.06
C THR A 185 5.64 -15.03 8.35
N LEU A 186 5.45 -13.95 7.58
CA LEU A 186 6.47 -13.34 6.72
C LEU A 186 7.28 -12.23 7.41
N SER A 187 6.72 -11.61 8.47
CA SER A 187 7.30 -10.42 9.10
C SER A 187 8.71 -10.64 9.66
N GLY A 188 8.93 -11.80 10.28
CA GLY A 188 10.26 -12.15 10.81
C GLY A 188 11.32 -12.32 9.73
N GLU A 189 10.93 -12.94 8.61
CA GLU A 189 11.82 -13.16 7.47
C GLU A 189 12.21 -11.85 6.79
N LEU A 190 11.24 -10.98 6.50
CA LEU A 190 11.49 -9.65 5.91
C LEU A 190 12.39 -8.80 6.80
N ARG A 191 12.12 -8.77 8.11
CA ARG A 191 12.91 -8.03 9.08
C ARG A 191 14.36 -8.50 9.09
N ASN A 192 14.58 -9.81 9.20
CA ASN A 192 15.91 -10.39 9.28
C ASN A 192 16.70 -10.24 7.97
N ALA A 193 16.03 -10.37 6.83
CA ALA A 193 16.69 -10.34 5.53
C ALA A 193 17.00 -8.93 5.01
N LEU A 194 16.16 -7.93 5.34
CA LEU A 194 16.21 -6.58 4.76
C LEU A 194 16.44 -5.46 5.76
N GLY A 195 16.46 -5.76 7.07
CA GLY A 195 16.57 -4.73 8.11
C GLY A 195 15.34 -3.79 8.18
N VAL A 196 14.20 -4.21 7.64
CA VAL A 196 12.97 -3.42 7.68
C VAL A 196 12.21 -3.63 8.98
N VAL A 197 11.44 -2.61 9.39
CA VAL A 197 10.51 -2.69 10.52
C VAL A 197 9.08 -2.46 10.03
N GLU A 198 8.12 -3.13 10.63
CA GLU A 198 6.70 -2.91 10.33
C GLU A 198 6.19 -1.71 11.13
N ALA A 199 5.42 -0.81 10.48
CA ALA A 199 5.06 0.48 11.03
C ALA A 199 4.31 0.42 12.36
N PHE A 200 3.38 -0.52 12.54
CA PHE A 200 2.66 -0.68 13.81
C PHE A 200 3.47 -1.38 14.88
N ASP A 201 4.37 -2.31 14.50
CA ASP A 201 5.24 -3.01 15.44
C ASP A 201 6.26 -2.03 16.05
N GLU A 202 6.81 -1.09 15.25
CA GLU A 202 7.74 -0.06 15.73
C GLU A 202 7.06 0.88 16.74
N LEU A 203 5.87 1.34 16.44
CA LEU A 203 5.08 2.17 17.37
C LEU A 203 4.79 1.43 18.68
N GLY A 204 4.52 0.12 18.60
CA GLY A 204 4.31 -0.74 19.75
C GLY A 204 5.52 -0.85 20.65
N THR A 205 6.66 -1.04 20.08
CA THR A 205 7.93 -1.13 20.78
C THR A 205 8.27 0.20 21.45
N ASN A 206 8.12 1.31 20.75
CA ASN A 206 8.38 2.65 21.27
C ASN A 206 7.41 3.02 22.40
N ALA A 207 6.12 2.70 22.28
CA ALA A 207 5.15 2.92 23.36
C ALA A 207 5.44 2.08 24.60
N SER A 208 6.00 0.86 24.44
CA SER A 208 6.42 0.00 25.55
C SER A 208 7.65 0.57 26.28
N LEU A 209 8.64 1.09 25.57
CA LEU A 209 9.83 1.73 26.16
C LEU A 209 9.47 3.02 26.88
N ASP A 210 8.68 3.88 26.26
CA ASP A 210 8.14 5.09 26.90
C ASP A 210 7.23 4.77 28.09
N GLY A 211 6.48 3.66 28.03
CA GLY A 211 5.65 3.17 29.12
C GLY A 211 6.48 2.75 30.33
N ILE A 212 7.61 2.05 30.13
CA ILE A 212 8.54 1.67 31.20
C ILE A 212 9.17 2.91 31.83
N MET A 213 9.58 3.90 31.04
CA MET A 213 10.14 5.16 31.53
C MET A 213 9.10 6.04 32.24
N ARG A 214 7.82 6.00 31.82
CA ARG A 214 6.71 6.70 32.48
C ARG A 214 6.20 6.00 33.72
N THR A 215 6.24 4.66 33.77
CA THR A 215 5.79 3.88 34.95
C THR A 215 6.70 4.12 36.14
N LEU A 216 7.97 4.48 35.92
CA LEU A 216 8.86 4.96 36.96
C LEU A 216 8.53 6.38 37.45
N ARG A 217 7.69 7.13 36.73
CA ARG A 217 7.32 8.53 37.07
C ARG A 217 5.88 8.76 37.48
N ARG A 218 4.91 7.87 37.23
CA ARG A 218 3.51 8.06 37.67
C ARG A 218 2.68 6.78 37.59
N LYS A 219 2.12 6.35 38.73
CA LYS A 219 0.98 5.41 38.79
C LYS A 219 -0.24 6.05 38.12
N ALA A 220 -0.55 5.72 36.89
CA ALA A 220 -1.90 5.81 36.32
C ALA A 220 -1.98 5.01 35.02
N SER A 221 -2.85 4.04 35.04
CA SER A 221 -3.40 3.25 33.98
C SER A 221 -3.66 4.04 32.69
N MET A 222 -2.94 3.75 31.63
CA MET A 222 -3.47 3.75 30.28
C MET A 222 -2.71 2.64 29.52
N LYS A 223 -3.36 1.48 29.38
CA LYS A 223 -3.03 0.51 28.34
C LYS A 223 -3.26 1.22 27.01
N ALA A 224 -2.21 1.74 26.37
CA ALA A 224 -2.20 1.98 24.96
C ALA A 224 -2.35 0.59 24.30
N THR A 225 -3.56 0.18 24.07
CA THR A 225 -3.88 -0.99 23.26
C THR A 225 -3.54 -0.56 21.84
N ILE A 226 -2.33 -0.91 21.37
CA ILE A 226 -2.01 -0.80 19.96
C ILE A 226 -2.97 -1.77 19.29
N ASN A 227 -3.98 -1.17 18.67
CA ASN A 227 -4.98 -1.94 17.96
C ASN A 227 -4.23 -2.60 16.78
N PRO A 228 -4.19 -3.94 16.66
CA PRO A 228 -3.53 -4.55 15.52
C PRO A 228 -4.13 -3.98 14.23
N ALA A 229 -3.28 -3.69 13.25
CA ALA A 229 -3.66 -3.08 11.97
C ALA A 229 -4.59 -4.00 11.15
N ARG A 230 -5.80 -4.20 11.60
CA ARG A 230 -6.79 -5.04 10.94
C ARG A 230 -7.41 -4.26 9.79
N THR A 231 -7.28 -4.77 8.57
CA THR A 231 -7.70 -4.07 7.35
C THR A 231 -8.81 -4.79 6.59
N PHE A 232 -8.98 -6.11 6.81
CA PHE A 232 -9.93 -6.93 6.05
C PHE A 232 -10.86 -7.76 6.94
N PRO A 233 -12.15 -7.93 6.57
CA PRO A 233 -12.90 -7.10 5.63
C PRO A 233 -13.12 -5.68 6.19
N SER A 234 -13.10 -4.65 5.35
CA SER A 234 -13.18 -3.24 5.77
C SER A 234 -14.40 -2.90 6.61
N ALA A 235 -15.53 -3.59 6.39
CA ALA A 235 -16.78 -3.39 7.14
C ALA A 235 -16.71 -3.90 8.59
N LEU A 236 -15.96 -4.96 8.85
CA LEU A 236 -15.72 -5.55 10.17
C LEU A 236 -14.33 -6.20 10.20
N PRO A 237 -13.26 -5.44 10.43
CA PRO A 237 -11.89 -5.91 10.24
C PRO A 237 -11.44 -6.93 11.27
N PHE A 238 -11.00 -8.13 10.81
CA PHE A 238 -10.38 -9.15 11.66
C PHE A 238 -8.95 -9.48 11.23
N PHE A 239 -8.62 -9.39 9.93
CA PHE A 239 -7.33 -9.80 9.39
C PHE A 239 -6.42 -8.61 9.14
N ARG A 240 -5.12 -8.80 9.39
CA ARG A 240 -4.02 -7.87 9.07
C ARG A 240 -3.41 -8.29 7.75
N LEU A 241 -4.01 -7.92 6.63
CA LEU A 241 -3.52 -8.29 5.31
C LEU A 241 -2.56 -7.24 4.74
N ASP A 242 -2.89 -5.97 4.94
CA ASP A 242 -2.12 -4.84 4.43
C ASP A 242 -1.07 -4.41 5.46
N ARG A 243 0.12 -4.01 4.98
CA ARG A 243 1.25 -3.62 5.83
C ARG A 243 2.11 -2.56 5.17
N ILE A 244 2.87 -1.83 6.00
CA ILE A 244 3.93 -0.91 5.60
C ILE A 244 5.19 -1.31 6.36
N TYR A 245 6.24 -1.70 5.63
CA TYR A 245 7.57 -1.95 6.16
C TYR A 245 8.51 -0.84 5.71
N VAL A 246 9.40 -0.40 6.59
CA VAL A 246 10.34 0.68 6.30
C VAL A 246 11.76 0.33 6.75
N ARG A 247 12.76 0.85 6.02
CA ARG A 247 14.18 0.87 6.37
C ARG A 247 14.69 2.30 6.16
N GLY A 248 15.52 2.82 7.07
CA GLY A 248 16.03 4.19 7.00
C GLY A 248 15.04 5.26 7.45
N PHE A 249 13.88 4.89 7.96
CA PHE A 249 12.86 5.80 8.48
C PHE A 249 12.50 5.46 9.93
N LYS A 250 12.20 6.51 10.70
CA LYS A 250 11.50 6.41 11.97
C LYS A 250 10.00 6.57 11.72
N VAL A 251 9.18 5.69 12.28
CA VAL A 251 7.73 5.79 12.21
C VAL A 251 7.22 6.71 13.30
N GLU A 252 6.61 7.83 12.90
CA GLU A 252 6.04 8.80 13.84
C GLU A 252 4.57 8.47 14.17
N SER A 253 3.82 7.98 13.18
CA SER A 253 2.44 7.53 13.36
C SER A 253 2.06 6.51 12.29
N ALA A 254 1.14 5.61 12.64
CA ALA A 254 0.44 4.74 11.70
C ALA A 254 -1.01 4.54 12.14
N GLU A 255 -1.92 4.54 11.21
CA GLU A 255 -3.35 4.37 11.45
C GLU A 255 -4.03 3.58 10.34
N VAL A 256 -5.06 2.81 10.70
CA VAL A 256 -5.98 2.18 9.75
C VAL A 256 -7.21 3.07 9.65
N MET A 257 -7.58 3.46 8.44
CA MET A 257 -8.74 4.33 8.20
C MET A 257 -10.02 3.49 8.15
N HIS A 258 -10.72 3.45 9.28
CA HIS A 258 -11.97 2.72 9.43
C HIS A 258 -13.20 3.60 9.17
N GLY A 259 -14.35 2.95 9.06
CA GLY A 259 -15.66 3.59 9.00
C GLY A 259 -16.41 3.36 7.70
N SER A 260 -17.65 3.87 7.65
CA SER A 260 -18.62 3.57 6.59
C SER A 260 -18.19 4.06 5.19
N LEU A 261 -17.34 5.07 5.12
CA LEU A 261 -16.78 5.54 3.85
C LEU A 261 -15.95 4.42 3.21
N TRP A 262 -14.92 3.93 3.93
CA TRP A 262 -13.97 2.93 3.46
C TRP A 262 -14.63 1.60 3.16
N ALA A 263 -15.56 1.17 4.02
CA ALA A 263 -16.34 -0.06 3.85
C ALA A 263 -17.22 -0.09 2.59
N LYS A 264 -17.54 1.08 2.01
CA LYS A 264 -18.30 1.19 0.77
C LYS A 264 -17.41 1.23 -0.49
N LEU A 265 -16.13 1.55 -0.33
CA LEU A 265 -15.20 1.77 -1.44
C LEU A 265 -14.44 0.49 -1.80
N SER A 266 -13.99 -0.27 -0.82
CA SER A 266 -13.25 -1.52 -1.00
C SER A 266 -13.56 -2.48 0.15
N ASP A 267 -13.23 -3.76 -0.03
CA ASP A 267 -13.22 -4.76 1.04
C ASP A 267 -11.98 -4.68 1.94
N HIS A 268 -10.98 -3.87 1.58
CA HIS A 268 -9.87 -3.49 2.43
C HIS A 268 -10.05 -2.10 3.03
N ALA A 269 -9.47 -1.87 4.22
CA ALA A 269 -9.33 -0.57 4.83
C ALA A 269 -7.89 -0.05 4.59
N PRO A 270 -7.69 1.22 4.20
CA PRO A 270 -6.36 1.74 3.94
C PRO A 270 -5.55 1.95 5.22
N ILE A 271 -4.23 1.86 5.09
CA ILE A 271 -3.26 2.24 6.12
C ILE A 271 -2.57 3.52 5.69
N VAL A 272 -2.39 4.44 6.65
CA VAL A 272 -1.61 5.66 6.46
C VAL A 272 -0.55 5.73 7.54
N ALA A 273 0.69 6.10 7.17
CA ALA A 273 1.80 6.28 8.11
C ALA A 273 2.54 7.59 7.83
N SER A 274 3.02 8.23 8.89
CA SER A 274 3.93 9.38 8.84
C SER A 274 5.32 8.90 9.24
N LEU A 275 6.30 9.18 8.40
CA LEU A 275 7.66 8.71 8.50
C LEU A 275 8.60 9.91 8.54
N THR A 276 9.72 9.76 9.24
CA THR A 276 10.81 10.72 9.25
C THR A 276 12.09 10.01 8.82
N LEU A 277 12.78 10.53 7.81
CA LEU A 277 14.05 9.97 7.34
C LEU A 277 15.08 10.09 8.47
N GLY A 278 15.74 8.97 8.82
CA GLY A 278 16.69 8.88 9.92
C GLY A 278 18.09 9.41 9.58
#